data_a82f4021ed47610d2063b5d855b2deb2
#
_entry.id   a82f4021ed47610d2063b5d855b2deb2
#
_cell.length_a   1.000
_cell.length_b   1.000
_cell.length_c   1.000
_cell.angle_alpha   90.00
_cell.angle_beta   90.00
_cell.angle_gamma   90.00
#
_symmetry.space_group_name_H-M   'P 1'
#
loop_
_entity.id
_entity.type
_entity.pdbx_description
1 polymer ?
#
loop_
_entity_poly.entity_id
_entity_poly.type
_entity_poly.pdbx_seq_one_letter_code
_entity_poly.pdbx_strand_id
1 'polypeptide(L)'
;DLLPSDLVGVSIWSKQREIFEFQEGPLFANIVLADEINRASPKTQSALLEAMEERQVSIDGVTRSLPHPFLVIATQNPREHVGVFDLPESQIDRFYLSLKMNELNRKDYKTILMQNTHASPFDTIKNIPQGRANIIKIQSLIEKIHMHTDVLEYQLTLVEKAEEALEINLAIRYRKQLYRLSQSIAYLSGRDFVTPDDIQAVFVPSLRHRCKHLSDSETILLLEKIIKTTKAP
;
A
#
# COMPACT_ATOMS: atom_id res chain seq x y z
N ASP A 1 -0.50 9.14 22.52
CA ASP A 1 -1.25 8.82 21.29
C ASP A 1 -0.91 9.84 20.21
N LEU A 2 -0.58 9.34 19.03
CA LEU A 2 -0.30 10.17 17.86
C LEU A 2 -1.56 10.94 17.45
N LEU A 3 -1.49 12.27 17.42
CA LEU A 3 -2.61 13.09 16.98
C LEU A 3 -2.58 13.29 15.45
N PRO A 4 -3.71 13.60 14.80
CA PRO A 4 -3.72 13.97 13.38
C PRO A 4 -2.79 15.12 13.04
N SER A 5 -2.66 16.11 13.92
CA SER A 5 -1.75 17.25 13.79
C SER A 5 -0.28 16.84 13.73
N ASP A 6 0.09 15.73 14.40
CA ASP A 6 1.47 15.22 14.37
C ASP A 6 1.84 14.63 13.02
N LEU A 7 0.84 14.14 12.28
CA LEU A 7 1.02 13.63 10.92
C LEU A 7 1.01 14.74 9.87
N VAL A 8 0.04 15.65 10.00
CA VAL A 8 -0.27 16.66 9.00
C VAL A 8 0.63 17.87 9.14
N GLY A 9 0.96 18.23 10.40
CA GLY A 9 1.67 19.45 10.75
C GLY A 9 0.78 20.47 11.45
N VAL A 10 1.38 21.55 11.89
CA VAL A 10 0.75 22.58 12.72
C VAL A 10 1.16 23.98 12.29
N SER A 11 0.27 24.94 12.47
CA SER A 11 0.61 26.37 12.32
C SER A 11 1.13 26.93 13.65
N ILE A 12 2.35 27.43 13.66
CA ILE A 12 3.01 27.99 14.84
C ILE A 12 3.13 29.52 14.67
N TRP A 13 2.82 30.26 15.71
CA TRP A 13 2.99 31.71 15.72
C TRP A 13 4.47 32.10 15.74
N SER A 14 4.91 32.77 14.68
CA SER A 14 6.26 33.32 14.57
C SER A 14 6.28 34.73 15.19
N LYS A 15 6.92 34.89 16.35
CA LYS A 15 7.09 36.20 16.99
C LYS A 15 7.92 37.18 16.18
N GLN A 16 8.83 36.66 15.35
CA GLN A 16 9.70 37.52 14.54
C GLN A 16 8.99 38.12 13.33
N ARG A 17 8.05 37.36 12.74
CA ARG A 17 7.31 37.74 11.51
C ARG A 17 5.88 38.20 11.81
N GLU A 18 5.41 38.01 13.04
CA GLU A 18 4.03 38.30 13.47
C GLU A 18 2.96 37.63 12.59
N ILE A 19 3.25 36.39 12.15
CA ILE A 19 2.36 35.56 11.34
C ILE A 19 2.34 34.12 11.86
N PHE A 20 1.29 33.37 11.49
CA PHE A 20 1.28 31.93 11.64
C PHE A 20 2.08 31.29 10.50
N GLU A 21 3.09 30.50 10.85
CA GLU A 21 3.90 29.72 9.92
C GLU A 21 3.53 28.26 10.03
N PHE A 22 3.19 27.64 8.89
CA PHE A 22 2.90 26.23 8.86
C PHE A 22 4.18 25.41 8.89
N GLN A 23 4.28 24.49 9.86
CA GLN A 23 5.33 23.48 9.91
C GLN A 23 4.76 22.18 9.38
N GLU A 24 5.36 21.69 8.28
CA GLU A 24 4.98 20.44 7.63
C GLU A 24 5.22 19.23 8.53
N GLY A 25 4.22 18.35 8.61
CA GLY A 25 4.34 17.06 9.29
C GLY A 25 4.88 15.96 8.37
N PRO A 26 5.01 14.73 8.90
CA PRO A 26 5.54 13.57 8.17
C PRO A 26 4.83 13.26 6.85
N LEU A 27 3.56 13.64 6.68
CA LEU A 27 2.82 13.43 5.43
C LEU A 27 3.39 14.17 4.22
N PHE A 28 4.22 15.18 4.43
CA PHE A 28 4.88 15.90 3.33
C PHE A 28 6.16 15.22 2.82
N ALA A 29 6.42 13.97 3.26
CA ALA A 29 7.45 13.11 2.68
C ALA A 29 6.91 12.32 1.48
N ASN A 30 7.79 11.95 0.54
CA ASN A 30 7.42 11.08 -0.59
C ASN A 30 7.06 9.64 -0.16
N ILE A 31 7.69 9.14 0.91
CA ILE A 31 7.45 7.82 1.49
C ILE A 31 7.18 8.01 2.97
N VAL A 32 6.04 7.52 3.42
CA VAL A 32 5.61 7.55 4.82
C VAL A 32 5.51 6.12 5.33
N LEU A 33 6.24 5.81 6.39
CA LEU A 33 6.11 4.56 7.12
C LEU A 33 5.18 4.79 8.32
N ALA A 34 4.00 4.18 8.28
CA ALA A 34 3.04 4.19 9.38
C ALA A 34 3.16 2.87 10.15
N ASP A 35 4.09 2.84 11.09
CA ASP A 35 4.33 1.65 11.91
C ASP A 35 3.21 1.46 12.92
N GLU A 36 2.72 0.22 13.06
CA GLU A 36 1.62 -0.16 13.95
C GLU A 36 0.38 0.74 13.82
N ILE A 37 -0.08 0.97 12.59
CA ILE A 37 -1.22 1.87 12.30
C ILE A 37 -2.49 1.54 13.10
N ASN A 38 -2.69 0.27 13.46
CA ASN A 38 -3.80 -0.18 14.29
C ASN A 38 -3.73 0.29 15.75
N ARG A 39 -2.61 0.84 16.22
CA ARG A 39 -2.48 1.50 17.54
C ARG A 39 -2.85 2.98 17.49
N ALA A 40 -2.84 3.60 16.34
CA ALA A 40 -3.25 4.98 16.18
C ALA A 40 -4.77 5.13 16.39
N SER A 41 -5.18 6.28 16.93
CA SER A 41 -6.60 6.58 17.11
C SER A 41 -7.37 6.54 15.77
N PRO A 42 -8.67 6.23 15.76
CA PRO A 42 -9.47 6.23 14.51
C PRO A 42 -9.42 7.56 13.77
N LYS A 43 -9.29 8.67 14.49
CA LYS A 43 -9.16 10.01 13.91
C LYS A 43 -7.84 10.17 13.17
N THR A 44 -6.75 9.68 13.74
CA THR A 44 -5.41 9.69 13.15
C THR A 44 -5.34 8.77 11.93
N GLN A 45 -5.91 7.56 12.03
CA GLN A 45 -6.05 6.65 10.89
C GLN A 45 -6.80 7.31 9.74
N SER A 46 -7.96 7.95 10.03
CA SER A 46 -8.76 8.62 9.00
C SER A 46 -8.00 9.75 8.32
N ALA A 47 -7.24 10.56 9.06
CA ALA A 47 -6.43 11.64 8.49
C ALA A 47 -5.35 11.12 7.52
N LEU A 48 -4.65 10.04 7.89
CA LEU A 48 -3.65 9.40 7.02
C LEU A 48 -4.30 8.87 5.74
N LEU A 49 -5.43 8.17 5.89
CA LEU A 49 -6.10 7.51 4.77
C LEU A 49 -6.79 8.50 3.83
N GLU A 50 -7.29 9.63 4.34
CA GLU A 50 -7.78 10.74 3.54
C GLU A 50 -6.64 11.35 2.72
N ALA A 51 -5.49 11.62 3.35
CA ALA A 51 -4.30 12.11 2.67
C ALA A 51 -3.82 11.16 1.54
N MET A 52 -3.92 9.84 1.75
CA MET A 52 -3.60 8.84 0.72
C MET A 52 -4.53 8.94 -0.51
N GLU A 53 -5.80 9.21 -0.30
CA GLU A 53 -6.81 9.27 -1.36
C GLU A 53 -6.76 10.61 -2.10
N GLU A 54 -6.84 11.71 -1.34
CA GLU A 54 -6.97 13.05 -1.89
C GLU A 54 -5.64 13.64 -2.39
N ARG A 55 -4.50 13.06 -1.95
CA ARG A 55 -3.15 13.58 -2.26
C ARG A 55 -2.96 15.03 -1.81
N GLN A 56 -3.73 15.46 -0.84
CA GLN A 56 -3.71 16.79 -0.25
C GLN A 56 -4.23 16.73 1.19
N VAL A 57 -3.94 17.76 1.95
CA VAL A 57 -4.44 17.96 3.30
C VAL A 57 -4.94 19.38 3.48
N SER A 58 -5.99 19.58 4.27
CA SER A 58 -6.55 20.90 4.56
C SER A 58 -6.32 21.26 6.03
N ILE A 59 -5.62 22.36 6.29
CA ILE A 59 -5.28 22.84 7.62
C ILE A 59 -5.53 24.35 7.65
N ASP A 60 -6.21 24.83 8.68
CA ASP A 60 -6.51 26.27 8.90
C ASP A 60 -7.17 26.91 7.65
N GLY A 61 -8.04 26.13 6.96
CA GLY A 61 -8.70 26.59 5.74
C GLY A 61 -7.82 26.65 4.48
N VAL A 62 -6.56 26.21 4.56
CA VAL A 62 -5.63 26.15 3.43
C VAL A 62 -5.40 24.71 3.00
N THR A 63 -5.68 24.40 1.75
CA THR A 63 -5.39 23.09 1.15
C THR A 63 -3.96 23.06 0.62
N ARG A 64 -3.21 22.02 1.02
CA ARG A 64 -1.81 21.81 0.64
C ARG A 64 -1.67 20.45 -0.04
N SER A 65 -1.11 20.45 -1.24
CA SER A 65 -0.84 19.21 -1.99
C SER A 65 0.31 18.43 -1.37
N LEU A 66 0.18 17.12 -1.31
CA LEU A 66 1.26 16.24 -0.90
C LEU A 66 2.28 16.04 -2.03
N PRO A 67 3.53 15.66 -1.72
CA PRO A 67 4.56 15.46 -2.72
C PRO A 67 4.18 14.32 -3.69
N HIS A 68 4.63 14.45 -4.94
CA HIS A 68 4.48 13.37 -5.93
C HIS A 68 5.87 12.82 -6.31
N PRO A 69 6.08 11.49 -6.31
CA PRO A 69 5.17 10.43 -5.91
C PRO A 69 4.96 10.40 -4.38
N PHE A 70 3.82 9.87 -3.94
CA PHE A 70 3.48 9.71 -2.53
C PHE A 70 3.10 8.25 -2.27
N LEU A 71 3.80 7.62 -1.34
CA LEU A 71 3.61 6.21 -0.96
C LEU A 71 3.48 6.10 0.56
N VAL A 72 2.49 5.37 1.02
CA VAL A 72 2.36 4.96 2.42
C VAL A 72 2.60 3.46 2.55
N ILE A 73 3.48 3.09 3.46
CA ILE A 73 3.70 1.72 3.91
C ILE A 73 3.18 1.65 5.34
N ALA A 74 2.17 0.83 5.58
CA ALA A 74 1.62 0.66 6.92
C ALA A 74 1.92 -0.75 7.42
N THR A 75 2.26 -0.88 8.70
CA THR A 75 2.40 -2.16 9.37
C THR A 75 1.27 -2.37 10.38
N GLN A 76 0.94 -3.62 10.64
CA GLN A 76 0.03 -4.03 11.71
C GLN A 76 0.65 -5.21 12.46
N ASN A 77 0.52 -5.22 13.78
CA ASN A 77 0.86 -6.37 14.58
C ASN A 77 -0.42 -7.16 14.91
N PRO A 78 -0.67 -8.30 14.25
CA PRO A 78 -1.90 -9.06 14.43
C PRO A 78 -1.99 -9.80 15.78
N ARG A 79 -0.88 -9.87 16.54
CA ARG A 79 -0.82 -10.59 17.82
C ARG A 79 -1.25 -9.73 19.02
N GLU A 80 -1.37 -8.44 18.83
CA GLU A 80 -1.80 -7.53 19.90
C GLU A 80 -3.32 -7.29 19.79
N HIS A 81 -4.06 -7.64 20.83
CA HIS A 81 -5.51 -7.44 20.92
C HIS A 81 -5.92 -6.32 21.87
N VAL A 82 -4.97 -5.77 22.66
CA VAL A 82 -5.25 -4.74 23.66
C VAL A 82 -4.74 -3.40 23.15
N GLY A 83 -5.61 -2.40 23.17
CA GLY A 83 -5.24 -1.02 22.76
C GLY A 83 -5.08 -0.84 21.25
N VAL A 84 -5.73 -1.68 20.43
CA VAL A 84 -5.72 -1.57 18.97
C VAL A 84 -7.10 -1.21 18.43
N PHE A 85 -7.12 -0.48 17.33
CA PHE A 85 -8.32 -0.10 16.60
C PHE A 85 -8.26 -0.71 15.20
N ASP A 86 -9.21 -1.58 14.89
CA ASP A 86 -9.30 -2.17 13.56
C ASP A 86 -9.62 -1.11 12.50
N LEU A 87 -8.93 -1.18 11.37
CA LEU A 87 -9.26 -0.35 10.23
C LEU A 87 -10.62 -0.79 9.65
N PRO A 88 -11.59 0.12 9.44
CA PRO A 88 -12.82 -0.20 8.72
C PRO A 88 -12.53 -0.70 7.29
N GLU A 89 -13.42 -1.50 6.73
CA GLU A 89 -13.27 -2.05 5.37
C GLU A 89 -13.08 -0.96 4.30
N SER A 90 -13.86 0.12 4.37
CA SER A 90 -13.73 1.28 3.47
C SER A 90 -12.37 1.97 3.52
N GLN A 91 -11.65 1.80 4.62
CA GLN A 91 -10.30 2.32 4.81
C GLN A 91 -9.24 1.35 4.30
N ILE A 92 -9.45 0.05 4.49
CA ILE A 92 -8.58 -1.02 3.99
C ILE A 92 -8.52 -0.99 2.46
N ASP A 93 -9.62 -0.68 1.79
CA ASP A 93 -9.70 -0.56 0.32
C ASP A 93 -8.73 0.46 -0.29
N ARG A 94 -8.16 1.35 0.52
CA ARG A 94 -7.18 2.35 0.05
C ARG A 94 -5.78 1.75 -0.12
N PHE A 95 -5.51 0.61 0.50
CA PHE A 95 -4.25 -0.11 0.30
C PHE A 95 -4.31 -1.00 -0.95
N TYR A 96 -3.27 -0.94 -1.76
CA TYR A 96 -3.15 -1.72 -3.00
C TYR A 96 -2.81 -3.17 -2.73
N LEU A 97 -1.92 -3.43 -1.77
CA LEU A 97 -1.37 -4.74 -1.47
C LEU A 97 -1.28 -4.96 0.04
N SER A 98 -1.47 -6.19 0.46
CA SER A 98 -1.13 -6.66 1.79
C SER A 98 -0.14 -7.82 1.69
N LEU A 99 0.98 -7.66 2.38
CA LEU A 99 2.04 -8.66 2.44
C LEU A 99 2.16 -9.17 3.88
N LYS A 100 2.46 -10.44 4.02
CA LYS A 100 2.76 -11.04 5.32
C LYS A 100 4.25 -11.31 5.40
N MET A 101 4.87 -10.87 6.49
CA MET A 101 6.24 -11.25 6.77
C MET A 101 6.29 -12.73 7.13
N ASN A 102 7.17 -13.48 6.48
CA ASN A 102 7.36 -14.89 6.78
C ASN A 102 7.94 -15.06 8.19
N GLU A 103 7.59 -16.17 8.84
CA GLU A 103 8.25 -16.55 10.08
C GLU A 103 9.73 -16.85 9.81
N LEU A 104 10.59 -16.39 10.73
CA LEU A 104 12.00 -16.64 10.64
C LEU A 104 12.30 -18.13 10.83
N ASN A 105 13.09 -18.71 9.97
CA ASN A 105 13.58 -20.06 10.14
C ASN A 105 14.83 -20.08 11.04
N ARG A 106 15.27 -21.27 11.46
CA ARG A 106 16.42 -21.43 12.37
C ARG A 106 17.72 -20.83 11.80
N LYS A 107 17.88 -20.81 10.48
CA LYS A 107 19.06 -20.21 9.81
C LYS A 107 19.01 -18.69 9.92
N ASP A 108 17.83 -18.10 9.73
CA ASP A 108 17.62 -16.65 9.85
C ASP A 108 17.91 -16.19 11.28
N TYR A 109 17.41 -16.91 12.30
CA TYR A 109 17.74 -16.63 13.70
C TYR A 109 19.25 -16.67 13.96
N LYS A 110 19.96 -17.68 13.46
CA LYS A 110 21.43 -17.75 13.61
C LYS A 110 22.11 -16.54 12.96
N THR A 111 21.70 -16.17 11.76
CA THR A 111 22.28 -15.03 11.04
C THR A 111 22.08 -13.74 11.83
N ILE A 112 20.86 -13.48 12.33
CA ILE A 112 20.53 -12.28 13.10
C ILE A 112 21.36 -12.23 14.41
N LEU A 113 21.43 -13.34 15.13
CA LEU A 113 22.17 -13.41 16.41
C LEU A 113 23.68 -13.28 16.24
N MET A 114 24.22 -13.68 15.08
CA MET A 114 25.67 -13.61 14.79
C MET A 114 26.08 -12.31 14.11
N GLN A 115 25.13 -11.52 13.59
CA GLN A 115 25.42 -10.21 13.04
C GLN A 115 25.71 -9.20 14.16
N ASN A 116 26.90 -8.58 14.10
CA ASN A 116 27.20 -7.43 14.94
C ASN A 116 26.34 -6.24 14.48
N THR A 117 25.31 -5.89 15.25
CA THR A 117 24.26 -4.91 14.94
C THR A 117 24.70 -3.44 14.98
N HIS A 118 25.99 -3.14 14.88
CA HIS A 118 26.49 -1.76 14.99
C HIS A 118 26.52 -0.97 13.68
N ALA A 119 26.35 -1.61 12.52
CA ALA A 119 26.26 -0.91 11.24
C ALA A 119 24.79 -0.61 10.92
N SER A 120 24.44 0.66 10.84
CA SER A 120 23.11 1.05 10.36
C SER A 120 22.96 0.60 8.89
N PRO A 121 21.82 -0.04 8.52
CA PRO A 121 21.54 -0.32 7.11
C PRO A 121 21.62 0.94 6.23
N PHE A 122 21.38 2.12 6.80
CA PHE A 122 21.46 3.41 6.10
C PHE A 122 22.88 3.77 5.67
N ASP A 123 23.93 3.29 6.37
CA ASP A 123 25.33 3.58 6.01
C ASP A 123 25.75 2.90 4.69
N THR A 124 24.98 1.91 4.25
CA THR A 124 25.23 1.18 2.99
C THR A 124 24.41 1.68 1.82
N ILE A 125 23.41 2.55 2.06
CA ILE A 125 22.52 3.07 1.02
C ILE A 125 23.28 4.12 0.21
N LYS A 126 23.51 3.81 -1.05
CA LYS A 126 24.05 4.78 -2.01
C LYS A 126 22.97 5.75 -2.44
N ASN A 127 23.30 7.04 -2.47
CA ASN A 127 22.42 8.03 -3.05
C ASN A 127 22.20 7.70 -4.55
N ILE A 128 20.95 7.55 -4.97
CA ILE A 128 20.58 7.32 -6.37
C ILE A 128 20.21 8.70 -6.96
N PRO A 129 21.06 9.28 -7.83
CA PRO A 129 20.74 10.58 -8.44
C PRO A 129 19.41 10.51 -9.16
N GLN A 130 18.59 11.57 -9.03
CA GLN A 130 17.30 11.71 -9.70
C GLN A 130 16.27 10.59 -9.38
N GLY A 131 16.37 9.92 -8.23
CA GLY A 131 15.48 8.83 -7.87
C GLY A 131 13.99 9.16 -8.01
N ARG A 132 13.56 10.37 -7.57
CA ARG A 132 12.19 10.86 -7.73
C ARG A 132 11.76 10.97 -9.20
N ALA A 133 12.61 11.61 -10.04
CA ALA A 133 12.31 11.78 -11.45
C ALA A 133 12.24 10.43 -12.19
N ASN A 134 13.10 9.50 -11.82
CA ASN A 134 13.09 8.14 -12.37
C ASN A 134 11.79 7.39 -12.01
N ILE A 135 11.30 7.50 -10.77
CA ILE A 135 10.03 6.88 -10.38
C ILE A 135 8.87 7.47 -11.20
N ILE A 136 8.78 8.78 -11.35
CA ILE A 136 7.75 9.43 -12.15
C ILE A 136 7.80 8.96 -13.61
N LYS A 137 9.01 8.85 -14.18
CA LYS A 137 9.21 8.33 -15.53
C LYS A 137 8.73 6.86 -15.64
N ILE A 138 9.08 6.02 -14.67
CA ILE A 138 8.64 4.62 -14.62
C ILE A 138 7.12 4.53 -14.54
N GLN A 139 6.47 5.33 -13.72
CA GLN A 139 5.00 5.37 -13.64
C GLN A 139 4.37 5.68 -15.01
N SER A 140 4.92 6.66 -15.74
CA SER A 140 4.44 6.98 -17.09
C SER A 140 4.69 5.88 -18.14
N LEU A 141 5.73 5.06 -17.96
CA LEU A 141 6.00 3.90 -18.80
C LEU A 141 5.04 2.75 -18.50
N ILE A 142 4.77 2.49 -17.22
CA ILE A 142 3.81 1.46 -16.80
C ILE A 142 2.41 1.74 -17.39
N GLU A 143 2.00 3.01 -17.46
CA GLU A 143 0.71 3.39 -18.06
C GLU A 143 0.56 3.02 -19.54
N LYS A 144 1.66 2.87 -20.25
CA LYS A 144 1.70 2.50 -21.69
C LYS A 144 1.73 1.00 -21.92
N ILE A 145 1.88 0.18 -20.89
CA ILE A 145 1.90 -1.28 -21.02
C ILE A 145 0.52 -1.76 -21.46
N HIS A 146 0.50 -2.51 -22.55
CA HIS A 146 -0.73 -3.00 -23.15
C HIS A 146 -1.30 -4.20 -22.38
N MET A 147 -2.62 -4.26 -22.26
CA MET A 147 -3.34 -5.46 -21.82
C MET A 147 -4.31 -5.86 -22.93
N HIS A 148 -4.12 -7.05 -23.51
CA HIS A 148 -5.03 -7.57 -24.53
C HIS A 148 -6.42 -7.82 -23.98
N THR A 149 -7.44 -7.72 -24.82
CA THR A 149 -8.84 -7.87 -24.38
C THR A 149 -9.09 -9.20 -23.69
N ASP A 150 -8.54 -10.31 -24.19
CA ASP A 150 -8.72 -11.64 -23.59
C ASP A 150 -8.11 -11.73 -22.18
N VAL A 151 -6.97 -11.06 -21.95
CA VAL A 151 -6.32 -10.98 -20.63
C VAL A 151 -7.14 -10.10 -19.68
N LEU A 152 -7.77 -9.04 -20.20
CA LEU A 152 -8.69 -8.20 -19.42
C LEU A 152 -9.95 -9.00 -19.03
N GLU A 153 -10.55 -9.76 -19.95
CA GLU A 153 -11.69 -10.63 -19.67
C GLU A 153 -11.32 -11.71 -18.62
N TYR A 154 -10.12 -12.25 -18.69
CA TYR A 154 -9.61 -13.15 -17.66
C TYR A 154 -9.54 -12.47 -16.29
N GLN A 155 -9.02 -11.22 -16.23
CA GLN A 155 -8.99 -10.44 -14.98
C GLN A 155 -10.41 -10.23 -14.42
N LEU A 156 -11.37 -9.86 -15.25
CA LEU A 156 -12.76 -9.64 -14.84
C LEU A 156 -13.38 -10.94 -14.31
N THR A 157 -13.17 -12.06 -15.00
CA THR A 157 -13.64 -13.39 -14.56
C THR A 157 -13.06 -13.80 -13.20
N LEU A 158 -11.77 -13.54 -12.95
CA LEU A 158 -11.15 -13.80 -11.65
C LEU A 158 -11.80 -12.97 -10.54
N VAL A 159 -12.08 -11.71 -10.82
CA VAL A 159 -12.70 -10.79 -9.85
C VAL A 159 -14.14 -11.23 -9.54
N GLU A 160 -14.95 -11.55 -10.54
CA GLU A 160 -16.33 -12.03 -10.38
C GLU A 160 -16.40 -13.32 -9.55
N LYS A 161 -15.52 -14.29 -9.84
CA LYS A 161 -15.43 -15.52 -9.05
C LYS A 161 -14.97 -15.26 -7.61
N ALA A 162 -14.12 -14.27 -7.37
CA ALA A 162 -13.71 -13.90 -6.04
C ALA A 162 -14.86 -13.23 -5.27
N GLU A 163 -15.64 -12.34 -5.91
CA GLU A 163 -16.83 -11.73 -5.31
C GLU A 163 -17.84 -12.80 -4.87
N GLU A 164 -18.11 -13.79 -5.74
CA GLU A 164 -19.01 -14.89 -5.43
C GLU A 164 -18.47 -15.78 -4.30
N ALA A 165 -17.23 -16.22 -4.38
CA ALA A 165 -16.64 -17.17 -3.43
C ALA A 165 -16.37 -16.56 -2.05
N LEU A 166 -16.10 -15.26 -1.99
CA LEU A 166 -15.79 -14.54 -0.77
C LEU A 166 -16.98 -13.73 -0.24
N GLU A 167 -18.12 -13.77 -0.92
CA GLU A 167 -19.34 -13.02 -0.55
C GLU A 167 -19.08 -11.53 -0.32
N ILE A 168 -18.22 -10.91 -1.15
CA ILE A 168 -17.84 -9.50 -1.08
C ILE A 168 -18.23 -8.77 -2.36
N ASN A 169 -18.34 -7.44 -2.27
CA ASN A 169 -18.54 -6.58 -3.44
C ASN A 169 -17.29 -5.70 -3.64
N LEU A 170 -16.60 -5.89 -4.74
CA LEU A 170 -15.37 -5.17 -5.07
C LEU A 170 -15.69 -3.95 -5.94
N ALA A 171 -15.41 -2.76 -5.41
CA ALA A 171 -15.62 -1.52 -6.11
C ALA A 171 -14.79 -1.42 -7.42
N ILE A 172 -15.21 -0.57 -8.35
CA ILE A 172 -14.45 -0.28 -9.58
C ILE A 172 -13.01 0.17 -9.29
N ARG A 173 -12.76 0.77 -8.13
CA ARG A 173 -11.42 1.14 -7.65
C ARG A 173 -10.50 -0.08 -7.62
N TYR A 174 -10.93 -1.20 -7.03
CA TYR A 174 -10.15 -2.42 -6.98
C TYR A 174 -9.80 -2.96 -8.37
N ARG A 175 -10.76 -3.00 -9.29
CA ARG A 175 -10.52 -3.46 -10.67
C ARG A 175 -9.46 -2.62 -11.37
N LYS A 176 -9.47 -1.30 -11.17
CA LYS A 176 -8.44 -0.38 -11.69
C LYS A 176 -7.09 -0.60 -10.99
N GLN A 177 -7.08 -0.85 -9.69
CA GLN A 177 -5.85 -1.16 -8.95
C GLN A 177 -5.21 -2.46 -9.46
N LEU A 178 -5.99 -3.53 -9.61
CA LEU A 178 -5.51 -4.81 -10.12
C LEU A 178 -4.93 -4.67 -11.53
N TYR A 179 -5.61 -3.93 -12.42
CA TYR A 179 -5.13 -3.60 -13.76
C TYR A 179 -3.74 -2.92 -13.72
N ARG A 180 -3.58 -1.90 -12.88
CA ARG A 180 -2.30 -1.18 -12.72
C ARG A 180 -1.20 -2.02 -12.09
N LEU A 181 -1.53 -2.85 -11.12
CA LEU A 181 -0.60 -3.78 -10.50
C LEU A 181 -0.07 -4.79 -11.53
N SER A 182 -0.95 -5.35 -12.37
CA SER A 182 -0.56 -6.29 -13.43
C SER A 182 0.36 -5.64 -14.47
N GLN A 183 0.07 -4.40 -14.88
CA GLN A 183 0.98 -3.62 -15.73
C GLN A 183 2.34 -3.40 -15.06
N SER A 184 2.36 -3.17 -13.74
CA SER A 184 3.60 -2.97 -12.99
C SER A 184 4.47 -4.25 -12.96
N ILE A 185 3.85 -5.43 -12.80
CA ILE A 185 4.56 -6.72 -12.86
C ILE A 185 5.12 -6.97 -14.26
N ALA A 186 4.35 -6.71 -15.31
CA ALA A 186 4.83 -6.82 -16.69
C ALA A 186 6.05 -5.92 -16.94
N TYR A 187 6.01 -4.66 -16.49
CA TYR A 187 7.13 -3.74 -16.57
C TYR A 187 8.38 -4.26 -15.85
N LEU A 188 8.22 -4.71 -14.61
CA LEU A 188 9.32 -5.26 -13.81
C LEU A 188 9.93 -6.52 -14.43
N SER A 189 9.12 -7.26 -15.21
CA SER A 189 9.56 -8.41 -15.99
C SER A 189 10.16 -8.05 -17.35
N GLY A 190 10.30 -6.75 -17.66
CA GLY A 190 10.89 -6.25 -18.91
C GLY A 190 9.97 -6.40 -20.13
N ARG A 191 8.66 -6.48 -19.95
CA ARG A 191 7.68 -6.63 -21.04
C ARG A 191 6.83 -5.36 -21.18
N ASP A 192 6.33 -5.14 -22.39
CA ASP A 192 5.42 -4.04 -22.75
C ASP A 192 3.96 -4.49 -22.87
N PHE A 193 3.66 -5.74 -22.49
CA PHE A 193 2.32 -6.31 -22.44
C PHE A 193 2.12 -7.15 -21.17
N VAL A 194 0.86 -7.22 -20.72
CA VAL A 194 0.43 -8.00 -19.55
C VAL A 194 0.06 -9.43 -19.96
N THR A 195 0.48 -10.40 -19.17
CA THR A 195 0.10 -11.81 -19.28
C THR A 195 -0.82 -12.23 -18.12
N PRO A 196 -1.53 -13.36 -18.21
CA PRO A 196 -2.31 -13.91 -17.10
C PRO A 196 -1.50 -14.11 -15.83
N ASP A 197 -0.23 -14.51 -15.94
CA ASP A 197 0.66 -14.73 -14.79
C ASP A 197 0.92 -13.43 -14.01
N ASP A 198 0.94 -12.27 -14.67
CA ASP A 198 1.11 -10.97 -13.99
C ASP A 198 -0.10 -10.65 -13.10
N ILE A 199 -1.30 -10.99 -13.57
CA ILE A 199 -2.53 -10.84 -12.80
C ILE A 199 -2.50 -11.79 -11.60
N GLN A 200 -2.17 -13.06 -11.83
CA GLN A 200 -2.11 -14.09 -10.78
C GLN A 200 -1.12 -13.72 -9.67
N ALA A 201 0.05 -13.16 -10.04
CA ALA A 201 1.09 -12.76 -9.10
C ALA A 201 0.61 -11.72 -8.07
N VAL A 202 -0.28 -10.82 -8.47
CA VAL A 202 -0.80 -9.75 -7.61
C VAL A 202 -2.21 -10.00 -7.07
N PHE A 203 -2.91 -11.02 -7.54
CA PHE A 203 -4.30 -11.27 -7.21
C PHE A 203 -4.50 -11.55 -5.72
N VAL A 204 -3.76 -12.52 -5.15
CA VAL A 204 -3.85 -12.83 -3.72
C VAL A 204 -3.41 -11.66 -2.84
N PRO A 205 -2.21 -11.05 -3.03
CA PRO A 205 -1.78 -9.92 -2.22
C PRO A 205 -2.70 -8.70 -2.29
N SER A 206 -3.42 -8.50 -3.40
CA SER A 206 -4.34 -7.37 -3.55
C SER A 206 -5.71 -7.60 -2.91
N LEU A 207 -6.10 -8.84 -2.63
CA LEU A 207 -7.43 -9.20 -2.10
C LEU A 207 -7.43 -9.64 -0.63
N ARG A 208 -6.38 -10.32 -0.17
CA ARG A 208 -6.38 -10.98 1.14
C ARG A 208 -6.78 -10.09 2.32
N HIS A 209 -6.45 -8.81 2.30
CA HIS A 209 -6.76 -7.86 3.37
C HIS A 209 -8.19 -7.32 3.33
N ARG A 210 -8.94 -7.58 2.25
CA ARG A 210 -10.32 -7.13 2.06
C ARG A 210 -11.36 -8.11 2.61
N CYS A 211 -10.94 -9.31 3.00
CA CYS A 211 -11.82 -10.39 3.46
C CYS A 211 -11.71 -10.58 4.98
N LYS A 212 -12.34 -9.70 5.75
CA LYS A 212 -12.23 -9.73 7.22
C LYS A 212 -13.07 -10.82 7.88
N HIS A 213 -14.10 -11.33 7.21
CA HIS A 213 -15.00 -12.36 7.74
C HIS A 213 -14.43 -13.77 7.65
N LEU A 214 -13.34 -13.96 6.89
CA LEU A 214 -12.60 -15.21 6.78
C LEU A 214 -11.22 -15.08 7.43
N SER A 215 -10.66 -16.18 7.87
CA SER A 215 -9.25 -16.19 8.26
C SER A 215 -8.35 -15.93 7.04
N ASP A 216 -7.16 -15.37 7.28
CA ASP A 216 -6.19 -15.12 6.24
C ASP A 216 -5.83 -16.39 5.44
N SER A 217 -5.72 -17.54 6.12
CA SER A 217 -5.43 -18.83 5.48
C SER A 217 -6.58 -19.33 4.59
N GLU A 218 -7.82 -19.20 5.03
CA GLU A 218 -8.99 -19.56 4.23
C GLU A 218 -9.11 -18.68 2.99
N THR A 219 -8.92 -17.37 3.16
CA THR A 219 -8.94 -16.42 2.05
C THR A 219 -7.89 -16.76 0.99
N ILE A 220 -6.65 -17.03 1.40
CA ILE A 220 -5.57 -17.42 0.47
C ILE A 220 -5.93 -18.70 -0.27
N LEU A 221 -6.37 -19.75 0.43
CA LEU A 221 -6.75 -21.02 -0.18
C LEU A 221 -7.86 -20.88 -1.22
N LEU A 222 -8.87 -20.06 -0.92
CA LEU A 222 -9.97 -19.79 -1.86
C LEU A 222 -9.47 -19.05 -3.11
N LEU A 223 -8.67 -18.01 -2.93
CA LEU A 223 -8.12 -17.21 -4.04
C LEU A 223 -7.18 -18.05 -4.92
N GLU A 224 -6.31 -18.86 -4.33
CA GLU A 224 -5.46 -19.80 -5.09
C GLU A 224 -6.27 -20.85 -5.85
N LYS A 225 -7.37 -21.34 -5.28
CA LYS A 225 -8.28 -22.25 -5.96
C LYS A 225 -8.94 -21.57 -7.16
N ILE A 226 -9.39 -20.32 -7.02
CA ILE A 226 -9.97 -19.55 -8.12
C ILE A 226 -8.96 -19.40 -9.26
N ILE A 227 -7.71 -19.04 -8.98
CA ILE A 227 -6.64 -18.94 -9.98
C ILE A 227 -6.48 -20.28 -10.72
N LYS A 228 -6.36 -21.39 -9.97
CA LYS A 228 -6.14 -22.74 -10.55
C LYS A 228 -7.30 -23.23 -11.40
N THR A 229 -8.54 -22.86 -11.07
CA THR A 229 -9.75 -23.34 -11.75
C THR A 229 -10.24 -22.42 -12.86
N THR A 230 -9.70 -21.21 -12.96
CA THR A 230 -10.04 -20.28 -14.03
C THR A 230 -9.08 -20.45 -15.19
N LYS A 231 -9.62 -20.88 -16.36
CA LYS A 231 -8.81 -21.08 -17.56
C LYS A 231 -8.26 -19.72 -18.04
N ALA A 232 -6.95 -19.64 -18.18
CA ALA A 232 -6.29 -18.51 -18.84
C ALA A 232 -6.50 -18.58 -20.36
N PRO A 233 -6.53 -17.43 -21.06
CA PRO A 233 -6.66 -17.34 -22.51
C PRO A 233 -5.45 -17.94 -23.23
#